data_c2e92130aea34d17ee7f657fbf05623b
#
_entry.id   c2e92130aea34d17ee7f657fbf05623b
#
_cell.length_a   1.000
_cell.length_b   1.000
_cell.length_c   1.000
_cell.angle_alpha   90.00
_cell.angle_beta   90.00
_cell.angle_gamma   90.00
#
_symmetry.space_group_name_H-M   'P 1'
#
loop_
_entity.id
_entity.type
_entity.pdbx_description
1 polymer ?
#
loop_
_entity_poly.entity_id
_entity_poly.type
_entity_poly.pdbx_seq_one_letter_code
_entity_poly.pdbx_strand_id
1 'polypeptide(L)'
;MLAAIALSAALQNAVQANKTPAAEIGVVRSGKLIVDDAYGMADLNRHVAATPQTQFEIGSVTKQFTAAAILQLKEKGELNLTDPLGKYVPEYTQGKDITLEQLLWQVSGVPNYTEVNHFQHIAGSTPGGVDPALALIAKKPLDFKPGTRFEYSNTNYILLGAVVARVSHTPWETYIRRNIFERAGMSHSGFIQDEPRLPDTATGYARAKNGKLQVAPPLHGPWAGAAGGIVSTVADMAKWDAAFFDGRVISAQDVALATTAHRLSSGKSTGYGFGWFVDKKAGQPEIAHSGGTFGFASENEYFPTLHEFVIVLTNVAALDAGFIADQTFDAINPQIAALENKPAKGEDPAITALARQWMHRMQTGDIDKSQLSSAFAKHLTPQMIGGMKQGLAPLGDPTSFVYRGKSKESGSTAYQYSVGFKGARLDLTIAIDGHGKISSLGIGSE
;
A
#
# COMPACT_ATOMS: atom_id res chain seq x y z
N MET A 1 -16.57 15.35 24.52
CA MET A 1 -15.48 16.35 24.55
C MET A 1 -14.15 15.75 25.00
N LEU A 2 -14.03 15.18 26.23
CA LEU A 2 -12.76 14.57 26.72
C LEU A 2 -12.24 13.44 25.80
N ALA A 3 -13.09 12.55 25.31
CA ALA A 3 -12.69 11.47 24.39
C ALA A 3 -12.17 11.99 23.03
N ALA A 4 -12.77 13.05 22.49
CA ALA A 4 -12.33 13.67 21.24
C ALA A 4 -10.95 14.36 21.41
N ILE A 5 -10.73 15.04 22.55
CA ILE A 5 -9.43 15.66 22.88
C ILE A 5 -8.35 14.58 23.03
N ALA A 6 -8.65 13.47 23.69
CA ALA A 6 -7.73 12.36 23.87
C ALA A 6 -7.39 11.71 22.53
N LEU A 7 -8.36 11.55 21.62
CA LEU A 7 -8.15 11.03 20.29
C LEU A 7 -7.25 11.95 19.47
N SER A 8 -7.57 13.24 19.37
CA SER A 8 -6.75 14.21 18.63
C SER A 8 -5.30 14.26 19.14
N ALA A 9 -5.11 14.21 20.48
CA ALA A 9 -3.76 14.14 21.07
C ALA A 9 -3.02 12.84 20.69
N ALA A 10 -3.71 11.70 20.63
CA ALA A 10 -3.12 10.42 20.21
C ALA A 10 -2.68 10.48 18.74
N LEU A 11 -3.52 11.01 17.85
CA LEU A 11 -3.21 11.17 16.43
C LEU A 11 -2.05 12.14 16.20
N GLN A 12 -2.04 13.28 16.90
CA GLN A 12 -0.91 14.21 16.85
C GLN A 12 0.40 13.55 17.29
N ASN A 13 0.37 12.76 18.37
CA ASN A 13 1.53 12.01 18.84
C ASN A 13 2.02 10.99 17.79
N ALA A 14 1.10 10.32 17.07
CA ALA A 14 1.43 9.40 16.00
C ALA A 14 2.22 10.10 14.90
N VAL A 15 1.75 11.24 14.43
CA VAL A 15 2.43 12.06 13.41
C VAL A 15 3.82 12.53 13.89
N GLN A 16 3.92 13.01 15.12
CA GLN A 16 5.19 13.48 15.72
C GLN A 16 6.19 12.34 15.93
N ALA A 17 5.72 11.18 16.40
CA ALA A 17 6.58 10.00 16.62
C ALA A 17 7.26 9.54 15.33
N ASN A 18 6.56 9.63 14.20
CA ASN A 18 7.07 9.28 12.88
C ASN A 18 7.87 10.43 12.23
N LYS A 19 7.92 11.62 12.89
CA LYS A 19 8.58 12.83 12.33
C LYS A 19 8.08 13.17 10.93
N THR A 20 6.79 12.93 10.69
CA THR A 20 6.12 13.21 9.42
C THR A 20 5.95 14.72 9.28
N PRO A 21 6.34 15.33 8.15
CA PRO A 21 6.21 16.78 7.96
C PRO A 21 4.76 17.23 8.06
N ALA A 22 3.85 16.57 7.34
CA ALA A 22 2.41 16.72 7.49
C ALA A 22 1.70 15.37 7.32
N ALA A 23 0.57 15.24 8.03
CA ALA A 23 -0.40 14.19 7.80
C ALA A 23 -1.81 14.76 7.88
N GLU A 24 -2.69 14.29 7.00
CA GLU A 24 -4.14 14.44 7.11
C GLU A 24 -4.72 13.06 7.46
N ILE A 25 -5.55 12.99 8.50
CA ILE A 25 -6.10 11.75 9.05
C ILE A 25 -7.62 11.84 9.03
N GLY A 26 -8.25 10.85 8.41
CA GLY A 26 -9.69 10.69 8.36
C GLY A 26 -10.17 9.40 9.00
N VAL A 27 -11.30 9.50 9.70
CA VAL A 27 -12.04 8.33 10.17
C VAL A 27 -13.50 8.50 9.79
N VAL A 28 -13.98 7.53 9.02
CA VAL A 28 -15.44 7.42 8.74
C VAL A 28 -16.00 6.28 9.56
N ARG A 29 -17.08 6.52 10.28
CA ARG A 29 -17.80 5.49 11.03
C ARG A 29 -19.28 5.55 10.70
N SER A 30 -19.84 4.42 10.27
CA SER A 30 -21.25 4.32 9.88
C SER A 30 -21.67 5.42 8.89
N GLY A 31 -20.85 5.66 7.88
CA GLY A 31 -21.08 6.65 6.81
C GLY A 31 -20.86 8.11 7.20
N LYS A 32 -20.34 8.40 8.38
CA LYS A 32 -20.05 9.76 8.83
C LYS A 32 -18.55 9.96 9.01
N LEU A 33 -18.01 11.01 8.43
CA LEU A 33 -16.64 11.47 8.70
C LEU A 33 -16.62 12.07 10.12
N ILE A 34 -15.98 11.36 11.05
CA ILE A 34 -15.93 11.71 12.49
C ILE A 34 -14.59 12.29 12.89
N VAL A 35 -13.56 12.09 12.09
CA VAL A 35 -12.25 12.74 12.19
C VAL A 35 -11.88 13.23 10.80
N ASP A 36 -11.41 14.45 10.70
CA ASP A 36 -10.86 15.11 9.53
C ASP A 36 -9.84 16.15 10.01
N ASP A 37 -8.72 15.64 10.49
CA ASP A 37 -7.70 16.41 11.17
C ASP A 37 -6.40 16.46 10.36
N ALA A 38 -5.84 17.66 10.18
CA ALA A 38 -4.55 17.88 9.55
C ALA A 38 -3.50 18.33 10.57
N TYR A 39 -2.30 17.77 10.49
CA TYR A 39 -1.19 18.02 11.40
C TYR A 39 0.07 18.38 10.63
N GLY A 40 0.89 19.29 11.19
CA GLY A 40 2.20 19.62 10.65
C GLY A 40 2.19 20.64 9.51
N MET A 41 3.18 20.59 8.64
CA MET A 41 3.45 21.57 7.60
C MET A 41 3.30 20.96 6.20
N ALA A 42 2.36 21.49 5.41
CA ALA A 42 2.24 21.18 3.98
C ALA A 42 3.48 21.61 3.21
N ASP A 43 4.14 22.69 3.64
CA ASP A 43 5.42 23.13 3.09
C ASP A 43 6.34 23.62 4.21
N LEU A 44 7.42 22.90 4.45
CA LEU A 44 8.41 23.25 5.48
C LEU A 44 9.18 24.51 5.13
N ASN A 45 9.49 24.74 3.85
CA ASN A 45 10.32 25.87 3.43
C ASN A 45 9.54 27.20 3.47
N ARG A 46 8.26 27.15 3.10
CA ARG A 46 7.36 28.31 3.10
C ARG A 46 6.60 28.48 4.41
N HIS A 47 6.77 27.57 5.38
CA HIS A 47 6.04 27.52 6.65
C HIS A 47 4.51 27.49 6.47
N VAL A 48 4.01 26.74 5.48
CA VAL A 48 2.58 26.56 5.23
C VAL A 48 2.07 25.39 6.06
N ALA A 49 1.14 25.65 6.98
CA ALA A 49 0.51 24.58 7.76
C ALA A 49 -0.39 23.70 6.88
N ALA A 50 -0.46 22.40 7.19
CA ALA A 50 -1.45 21.52 6.60
C ALA A 50 -2.86 21.84 7.14
N THR A 51 -3.85 21.72 6.28
CA THR A 51 -5.28 21.89 6.59
C THR A 51 -6.08 20.74 5.97
N PRO A 52 -7.35 20.52 6.35
CA PRO A 52 -8.21 19.54 5.68
C PRO A 52 -8.48 19.80 4.19
N GLN A 53 -8.04 20.91 3.66
CA GLN A 53 -8.08 21.22 2.21
C GLN A 53 -6.75 20.93 1.51
N THR A 54 -5.70 20.58 2.28
CA THR A 54 -4.40 20.27 1.71
C THR A 54 -4.48 19.01 0.87
N GLN A 55 -4.00 19.09 -0.36
CA GLN A 55 -4.02 17.98 -1.31
C GLN A 55 -2.71 17.22 -1.28
N PHE A 56 -2.81 15.90 -1.29
CA PHE A 56 -1.67 14.97 -1.27
C PHE A 56 -1.74 14.03 -2.48
N GLU A 57 -0.59 13.64 -3.02
CA GLU A 57 -0.52 12.53 -3.97
C GLU A 57 -0.90 11.22 -3.26
N ILE A 58 -1.93 10.52 -3.75
CA ILE A 58 -2.39 9.26 -3.12
C ILE A 58 -1.71 8.01 -3.68
N GLY A 59 -0.78 8.17 -4.63
CA GLY A 59 -0.02 7.06 -5.18
C GLY A 59 -0.91 5.90 -5.61
N SER A 60 -0.53 4.68 -5.25
CA SER A 60 -1.20 3.45 -5.72
C SER A 60 -2.65 3.28 -5.28
N VAL A 61 -3.19 4.07 -4.34
CA VAL A 61 -4.63 4.14 -4.06
C VAL A 61 -5.41 4.55 -5.34
N THR A 62 -4.77 5.24 -6.29
CA THR A 62 -5.27 5.51 -7.64
C THR A 62 -5.81 4.26 -8.36
N LYS A 63 -5.26 3.07 -8.07
CA LYS A 63 -5.66 1.82 -8.72
C LYS A 63 -7.12 1.44 -8.48
N GLN A 64 -7.66 1.81 -7.34
CA GLN A 64 -9.08 1.64 -7.02
C GLN A 64 -9.97 2.33 -8.05
N PHE A 65 -9.60 3.55 -8.45
CA PHE A 65 -10.33 4.36 -9.43
C PHE A 65 -10.20 3.80 -10.85
N THR A 66 -9.01 3.33 -11.21
CA THR A 66 -8.78 2.70 -12.52
C THR A 66 -9.55 1.39 -12.65
N ALA A 67 -9.57 0.57 -11.59
CA ALA A 67 -10.36 -0.66 -11.56
C ALA A 67 -11.86 -0.36 -11.69
N ALA A 68 -12.37 0.64 -10.95
CA ALA A 68 -13.75 1.08 -11.05
C ALA A 68 -14.11 1.57 -12.47
N ALA A 69 -13.21 2.28 -13.15
CA ALA A 69 -13.43 2.71 -14.54
C ALA A 69 -13.55 1.51 -15.50
N ILE A 70 -12.71 0.48 -15.36
CA ILE A 70 -12.82 -0.76 -16.13
C ILE A 70 -14.18 -1.45 -15.85
N LEU A 71 -14.58 -1.52 -14.59
CA LEU A 71 -15.87 -2.12 -14.21
C LEU A 71 -17.06 -1.33 -14.74
N GLN A 72 -17.01 0.00 -14.75
CA GLN A 72 -18.04 0.82 -15.39
C GLN A 72 -18.18 0.53 -16.89
N LEU A 73 -17.05 0.37 -17.60
CA LEU A 73 -17.07 0.01 -19.04
C LEU A 73 -17.60 -1.41 -19.26
N LYS A 74 -17.28 -2.35 -18.36
CA LYS A 74 -17.86 -3.70 -18.36
C LYS A 74 -19.38 -3.66 -18.13
N GLU A 75 -19.89 -2.88 -17.19
CA GLU A 75 -21.32 -2.72 -16.91
C GLU A 75 -22.08 -2.15 -18.11
N LYS A 76 -21.44 -1.29 -18.89
CA LYS A 76 -21.99 -0.73 -20.15
C LYS A 76 -21.94 -1.73 -21.32
N GLY A 77 -21.28 -2.89 -21.15
CA GLY A 77 -21.07 -3.87 -22.22
C GLY A 77 -20.03 -3.45 -23.25
N GLU A 78 -19.21 -2.44 -22.95
CA GLU A 78 -18.18 -1.90 -23.86
C GLU A 78 -16.89 -2.77 -23.87
N LEU A 79 -16.69 -3.58 -22.82
CA LEU A 79 -15.62 -4.57 -22.71
C LEU A 79 -16.05 -5.77 -21.85
N ASN A 80 -15.27 -6.87 -21.94
CA ASN A 80 -15.36 -8.00 -21.02
C ASN A 80 -14.04 -8.16 -20.28
N LEU A 81 -14.07 -8.57 -19.01
CA LEU A 81 -12.86 -8.78 -18.20
C LEU A 81 -11.97 -9.89 -18.76
N THR A 82 -12.55 -10.85 -19.47
CA THR A 82 -11.85 -11.94 -20.17
C THR A 82 -11.31 -11.55 -21.56
N ASP A 83 -11.57 -10.33 -22.02
CA ASP A 83 -11.01 -9.85 -23.28
C ASP A 83 -9.48 -9.83 -23.20
N PRO A 84 -8.78 -10.23 -24.27
CA PRO A 84 -7.32 -10.16 -24.31
C PRO A 84 -6.86 -8.70 -24.47
N LEU A 85 -5.79 -8.33 -23.77
CA LEU A 85 -5.19 -6.99 -23.82
C LEU A 85 -4.87 -6.53 -25.25
N GLY A 86 -4.41 -7.46 -26.10
CA GLY A 86 -4.09 -7.16 -27.50
C GLY A 86 -5.25 -6.63 -28.33
N LYS A 87 -6.51 -6.84 -27.91
CA LYS A 87 -7.70 -6.22 -28.51
C LYS A 87 -7.69 -4.69 -28.36
N TYR A 88 -7.12 -4.19 -27.27
CA TYR A 88 -7.13 -2.78 -26.90
C TYR A 88 -5.76 -2.12 -27.01
N VAL A 89 -4.67 -2.85 -26.71
CA VAL A 89 -3.28 -2.37 -26.69
C VAL A 89 -2.41 -3.27 -27.56
N PRO A 90 -2.63 -3.29 -28.90
CA PRO A 90 -1.94 -4.22 -29.81
C PRO A 90 -0.42 -3.96 -29.90
N GLU A 91 0.04 -2.76 -29.57
CA GLU A 91 1.47 -2.41 -29.55
C GLU A 91 2.24 -3.13 -28.44
N TYR A 92 1.60 -3.58 -27.35
CA TYR A 92 2.24 -4.41 -26.33
C TYR A 92 2.12 -5.90 -26.70
N THR A 93 2.97 -6.35 -27.60
CA THR A 93 2.89 -7.67 -28.23
C THR A 93 3.13 -8.84 -27.28
N GLN A 94 3.96 -8.65 -26.22
CA GLN A 94 4.24 -9.69 -25.22
C GLN A 94 3.01 -10.03 -24.37
N GLY A 95 2.10 -9.09 -24.23
CA GLY A 95 0.90 -9.22 -23.39
C GLY A 95 -0.39 -9.44 -24.18
N LYS A 96 -0.32 -9.74 -25.49
CA LYS A 96 -1.50 -9.79 -26.35
C LYS A 96 -2.60 -10.75 -25.87
N ASP A 97 -2.23 -11.86 -25.25
CA ASP A 97 -3.14 -12.90 -24.77
C ASP A 97 -3.48 -12.79 -23.27
N ILE A 98 -2.95 -11.79 -22.56
CA ILE A 98 -3.26 -11.53 -21.15
C ILE A 98 -4.66 -10.94 -21.08
N THR A 99 -5.51 -11.45 -20.16
CA THR A 99 -6.85 -10.90 -19.97
C THR A 99 -6.84 -9.64 -19.09
N LEU A 100 -7.86 -8.78 -19.24
CA LEU A 100 -7.99 -7.57 -18.41
C LEU A 100 -8.10 -7.91 -16.91
N GLU A 101 -8.79 -9.01 -16.56
CA GLU A 101 -8.86 -9.47 -15.16
C GLU A 101 -7.50 -9.91 -14.60
N GLN A 102 -6.62 -10.51 -15.42
CA GLN A 102 -5.28 -10.89 -15.00
C GLN A 102 -4.40 -9.65 -14.69
N LEU A 103 -4.61 -8.54 -15.40
CA LEU A 103 -3.99 -7.26 -15.08
C LEU A 103 -4.54 -6.69 -13.76
N LEU A 104 -5.88 -6.69 -13.60
CA LEU A 104 -6.56 -6.21 -12.39
C LEU A 104 -6.10 -6.95 -11.13
N TRP A 105 -5.97 -8.29 -11.20
CA TRP A 105 -5.53 -9.15 -10.11
C TRP A 105 -4.01 -9.19 -9.88
N GLN A 106 -3.22 -8.48 -10.69
CA GLN A 106 -1.76 -8.51 -10.59
C GLN A 106 -1.16 -9.92 -10.81
N VAL A 107 -1.76 -10.71 -11.70
CA VAL A 107 -1.30 -12.07 -12.05
C VAL A 107 -0.88 -12.20 -13.51
N SER A 108 -0.59 -11.09 -14.15
CA SER A 108 -0.30 -11.01 -15.60
C SER A 108 1.11 -11.46 -15.99
N GLY A 109 2.09 -11.34 -15.09
CA GLY A 109 3.50 -11.52 -15.40
C GLY A 109 4.15 -10.35 -16.14
N VAL A 110 3.45 -9.24 -16.33
CA VAL A 110 4.00 -8.05 -17.01
C VAL A 110 5.05 -7.38 -16.11
N PRO A 111 6.31 -7.19 -16.61
CA PRO A 111 7.37 -6.55 -15.83
C PRO A 111 6.99 -5.17 -15.35
N ASN A 112 7.42 -4.83 -14.14
CA ASN A 112 7.16 -3.53 -13.55
C ASN A 112 8.11 -2.46 -14.10
N TYR A 113 7.58 -1.45 -14.81
CA TYR A 113 8.39 -0.38 -15.40
C TYR A 113 9.06 0.50 -14.32
N THR A 114 8.50 0.56 -13.10
CA THR A 114 9.09 1.36 -12.01
C THR A 114 10.32 0.70 -11.37
N GLU A 115 10.58 -0.58 -11.68
CA GLU A 115 11.74 -1.33 -11.18
C GLU A 115 12.95 -1.29 -12.12
N VAL A 116 12.88 -0.53 -13.21
CA VAL A 116 14.05 -0.33 -14.06
C VAL A 116 15.09 0.52 -13.35
N ASN A 117 16.37 0.25 -13.63
CA ASN A 117 17.47 1.03 -13.06
C ASN A 117 17.29 2.52 -13.32
N HIS A 118 17.52 3.33 -12.29
CA HIS A 118 17.43 4.80 -12.38
C HIS A 118 16.03 5.35 -12.69
N PHE A 119 14.95 4.57 -12.45
CA PHE A 119 13.59 5.02 -12.74
C PHE A 119 13.27 6.40 -12.15
N GLN A 120 13.63 6.66 -10.88
CA GLN A 120 13.40 7.95 -10.23
C GLN A 120 14.02 9.13 -11.01
N HIS A 121 15.23 8.95 -11.54
CA HIS A 121 15.88 9.95 -12.38
C HIS A 121 15.14 10.14 -13.71
N ILE A 122 14.75 9.04 -14.35
CA ILE A 122 13.98 9.06 -15.61
C ILE A 122 12.66 9.81 -15.39
N ALA A 123 11.90 9.41 -14.37
CA ALA A 123 10.58 9.96 -14.10
C ALA A 123 10.60 11.44 -13.66
N GLY A 124 11.72 11.91 -13.10
CA GLY A 124 11.91 13.30 -12.72
C GLY A 124 12.47 14.20 -13.83
N SER A 125 12.95 13.63 -14.94
CA SER A 125 13.65 14.40 -15.99
C SER A 125 13.08 14.26 -17.40
N THR A 126 12.13 13.34 -17.61
CA THR A 126 11.54 13.09 -18.93
C THR A 126 10.01 13.04 -18.86
N PRO A 127 9.31 13.41 -19.94
CA PRO A 127 7.86 13.24 -20.02
C PRO A 127 7.47 11.76 -19.86
N GLY A 128 6.43 11.51 -19.07
CA GLY A 128 5.85 10.19 -18.84
C GLY A 128 4.69 9.85 -19.77
N GLY A 129 4.09 8.71 -19.54
CA GLY A 129 2.91 8.22 -20.25
C GLY A 129 2.95 6.73 -20.51
N VAL A 130 1.94 6.20 -21.21
CA VAL A 130 1.85 4.78 -21.54
C VAL A 130 3.03 4.35 -22.41
N ASP A 131 3.27 5.02 -23.54
CA ASP A 131 4.33 4.63 -24.49
C ASP A 131 5.73 4.71 -23.86
N PRO A 132 6.13 5.80 -23.15
CA PRO A 132 7.38 5.81 -22.40
C PRO A 132 7.51 4.68 -21.38
N ALA A 133 6.46 4.36 -20.62
CA ALA A 133 6.49 3.27 -19.65
C ALA A 133 6.69 1.91 -20.34
N LEU A 134 5.99 1.65 -21.43
CA LEU A 134 6.14 0.42 -22.22
C LEU A 134 7.52 0.31 -22.87
N ALA A 135 8.09 1.43 -23.33
CA ALA A 135 9.44 1.46 -23.90
C ALA A 135 10.52 0.97 -22.92
N LEU A 136 10.37 1.26 -21.61
CA LEU A 136 11.31 0.80 -20.59
C LEU A 136 11.34 -0.71 -20.42
N ILE A 137 10.25 -1.41 -20.75
CA ILE A 137 10.11 -2.86 -20.60
C ILE A 137 10.00 -3.60 -21.95
N ALA A 138 10.06 -2.90 -23.07
CA ALA A 138 9.79 -3.44 -24.41
C ALA A 138 10.60 -4.69 -24.77
N LYS A 139 11.82 -4.83 -24.21
CA LYS A 139 12.73 -5.97 -24.45
C LYS A 139 12.67 -7.04 -23.36
N LYS A 140 11.89 -6.82 -22.29
CA LYS A 140 11.77 -7.79 -21.19
C LYS A 140 10.69 -8.82 -21.55
N PRO A 141 10.95 -10.12 -21.35
CA PRO A 141 9.90 -11.13 -21.43
C PRO A 141 8.93 -10.94 -20.24
N LEU A 142 7.81 -11.65 -20.26
CA LEU A 142 6.97 -11.78 -19.06
C LEU A 142 7.77 -12.46 -17.94
N ASP A 143 7.65 -11.97 -16.73
CA ASP A 143 8.37 -12.49 -15.55
C ASP A 143 7.89 -13.90 -15.18
N PHE A 144 6.64 -14.24 -15.57
CA PHE A 144 6.06 -15.56 -15.41
C PHE A 144 4.84 -15.73 -16.34
N LYS A 145 4.38 -16.98 -16.45
CA LYS A 145 3.18 -17.31 -17.22
C LYS A 145 1.93 -16.69 -16.55
N PRO A 146 1.10 -15.93 -17.27
CA PRO A 146 -0.11 -15.32 -16.73
C PRO A 146 -0.99 -16.30 -15.94
N GLY A 147 -1.50 -15.86 -14.79
CA GLY A 147 -2.35 -16.63 -13.89
C GLY A 147 -1.62 -17.60 -12.94
N THR A 148 -0.28 -17.71 -12.99
CA THR A 148 0.44 -18.72 -12.20
C THR A 148 0.95 -18.22 -10.85
N ARG A 149 1.17 -16.92 -10.70
CA ARG A 149 1.53 -16.31 -9.41
C ARG A 149 1.07 -14.85 -9.35
N PHE A 150 1.03 -14.32 -8.15
CA PHE A 150 0.85 -12.90 -7.89
C PHE A 150 2.20 -12.19 -7.92
N GLU A 151 2.25 -11.04 -8.62
CA GLU A 151 3.38 -10.11 -8.58
C GLU A 151 2.87 -8.71 -8.92
N TYR A 152 3.03 -7.80 -7.97
CA TYR A 152 2.56 -6.43 -8.12
C TYR A 152 3.34 -5.69 -9.20
N SER A 153 2.64 -5.15 -10.20
CA SER A 153 3.24 -4.38 -11.30
C SER A 153 2.41 -3.13 -11.62
N ASN A 154 3.04 -1.97 -11.52
CA ASN A 154 2.41 -0.70 -11.92
C ASN A 154 2.06 -0.70 -13.42
N THR A 155 2.81 -1.44 -14.24
CA THR A 155 2.54 -1.56 -15.67
C THR A 155 1.14 -2.09 -15.95
N ASN A 156 0.62 -3.00 -15.13
CA ASN A 156 -0.74 -3.51 -15.30
C ASN A 156 -1.77 -2.39 -15.32
N TYR A 157 -1.66 -1.45 -14.38
CA TYR A 157 -2.63 -0.37 -14.24
C TYR A 157 -2.42 0.78 -15.23
N ILE A 158 -1.18 1.02 -15.71
CA ILE A 158 -0.93 1.90 -16.85
C ILE A 158 -1.61 1.34 -18.11
N LEU A 159 -1.51 0.02 -18.35
CA LEU A 159 -2.18 -0.66 -19.45
C LEU A 159 -3.71 -0.59 -19.32
N LEU A 160 -4.27 -0.81 -18.12
CA LEU A 160 -5.70 -0.64 -17.86
C LEU A 160 -6.16 0.80 -18.11
N GLY A 161 -5.37 1.80 -17.76
CA GLY A 161 -5.63 3.20 -18.10
C GLY A 161 -5.68 3.43 -19.61
N ALA A 162 -4.78 2.81 -20.37
CA ALA A 162 -4.81 2.83 -21.84
C ALA A 162 -6.08 2.16 -22.40
N VAL A 163 -6.52 1.04 -21.80
CA VAL A 163 -7.79 0.38 -22.16
C VAL A 163 -8.97 1.32 -21.91
N VAL A 164 -9.04 1.96 -20.73
CA VAL A 164 -10.09 2.95 -20.44
C VAL A 164 -10.12 4.04 -21.49
N ALA A 165 -8.97 4.62 -21.82
CA ALA A 165 -8.89 5.71 -22.79
C ALA A 165 -9.35 5.29 -24.19
N ARG A 166 -9.01 4.09 -24.64
CA ARG A 166 -9.36 3.59 -25.98
C ARG A 166 -10.82 3.18 -26.09
N VAL A 167 -11.36 2.52 -25.08
CA VAL A 167 -12.75 2.06 -25.07
C VAL A 167 -13.70 3.26 -24.93
N SER A 168 -13.38 4.20 -24.05
CA SER A 168 -14.21 5.39 -23.82
C SER A 168 -13.99 6.53 -24.82
N HIS A 169 -12.98 6.43 -25.70
CA HIS A 169 -12.53 7.50 -26.58
C HIS A 169 -12.20 8.82 -25.87
N THR A 170 -11.77 8.73 -24.60
CA THR A 170 -11.48 9.88 -23.74
C THR A 170 -10.20 9.60 -22.95
N PRO A 171 -9.28 10.57 -22.74
CA PRO A 171 -8.14 10.38 -21.85
C PRO A 171 -8.58 9.83 -20.49
N TRP A 172 -7.77 8.94 -19.89
CA TRP A 172 -8.08 8.30 -18.61
C TRP A 172 -8.45 9.33 -17.53
N GLU A 173 -7.69 10.41 -17.41
CA GLU A 173 -7.92 11.48 -16.43
C GLU A 173 -9.30 12.14 -16.64
N THR A 174 -9.66 12.39 -17.89
CA THR A 174 -10.97 12.98 -18.22
C THR A 174 -12.10 12.00 -17.88
N TYR A 175 -11.90 10.70 -18.14
CA TYR A 175 -12.87 9.67 -17.78
C TYR A 175 -13.07 9.61 -16.27
N ILE A 176 -11.99 9.54 -15.48
CA ILE A 176 -12.03 9.51 -14.00
C ILE A 176 -12.74 10.75 -13.46
N ARG A 177 -12.37 11.93 -13.94
CA ARG A 177 -12.99 13.20 -13.49
C ARG A 177 -14.51 13.18 -13.69
N ARG A 178 -14.98 12.86 -14.90
CA ARG A 178 -16.41 12.92 -15.25
C ARG A 178 -17.23 11.76 -14.64
N ASN A 179 -16.68 10.56 -14.64
CA ASN A 179 -17.46 9.36 -14.29
C ASN A 179 -17.27 8.94 -12.83
N ILE A 180 -16.25 9.44 -12.14
CA ILE A 180 -15.97 9.09 -10.76
C ILE A 180 -15.95 10.33 -9.86
N PHE A 181 -15.06 11.31 -10.07
CA PHE A 181 -14.94 12.46 -9.16
C PHE A 181 -16.25 13.25 -9.09
N GLU A 182 -16.82 13.62 -10.23
CA GLU A 182 -18.08 14.39 -10.27
C GLU A 182 -19.24 13.60 -9.63
N ARG A 183 -19.32 12.29 -9.89
CA ARG A 183 -20.37 11.43 -9.32
C ARG A 183 -20.22 11.21 -7.81
N ALA A 184 -19.01 11.09 -7.32
CA ALA A 184 -18.71 10.95 -5.89
C ALA A 184 -18.72 12.30 -5.16
N GLY A 185 -18.69 13.43 -5.87
CA GLY A 185 -18.60 14.78 -5.28
C GLY A 185 -17.20 15.15 -4.80
N MET A 186 -16.15 14.58 -5.44
CA MET A 186 -14.73 14.80 -5.11
C MET A 186 -14.22 16.09 -5.77
N SER A 187 -14.55 17.23 -5.20
CA SER A 187 -14.25 18.55 -5.77
C SER A 187 -12.83 19.06 -5.53
N HIS A 188 -12.08 18.43 -4.61
CA HIS A 188 -10.70 18.77 -4.25
C HIS A 188 -9.72 17.67 -4.71
N SER A 189 -10.09 16.91 -5.75
CA SER A 189 -9.27 15.87 -6.33
C SER A 189 -8.87 16.21 -7.76
N GLY A 190 -7.67 15.81 -8.14
CA GLY A 190 -7.07 16.07 -9.45
C GLY A 190 -5.98 15.07 -9.76
N PHE A 191 -5.02 15.50 -10.56
CA PHE A 191 -3.91 14.66 -10.99
C PHE A 191 -2.57 15.39 -10.78
N ILE A 192 -1.48 14.65 -10.60
CA ILE A 192 -0.14 15.21 -10.36
C ILE A 192 0.24 16.26 -11.44
N GLN A 193 -0.12 16.03 -12.71
CA GLN A 193 0.12 17.00 -13.77
C GLN A 193 -0.68 18.31 -13.63
N ASP A 194 -1.73 18.31 -12.81
CA ASP A 194 -2.55 19.50 -12.53
C ASP A 194 -2.01 20.31 -11.34
N GLU A 195 -1.12 19.78 -10.53
CA GLU A 195 -0.62 20.39 -9.28
C GLU A 195 -0.24 21.87 -9.38
N PRO A 196 0.43 22.34 -10.46
CA PRO A 196 0.72 23.76 -10.59
C PRO A 196 -0.51 24.67 -10.62
N ARG A 197 -1.70 24.10 -10.80
CA ARG A 197 -3.00 24.81 -10.86
C ARG A 197 -3.88 24.50 -9.64
N LEU A 198 -3.48 23.54 -8.81
CA LEU A 198 -4.20 23.18 -7.59
C LEU A 198 -3.72 24.09 -6.45
N PRO A 199 -4.65 24.79 -5.74
CA PRO A 199 -4.27 25.87 -4.82
C PRO A 199 -3.55 25.39 -3.56
N ASP A 200 -3.83 24.17 -3.11
CA ASP A 200 -3.48 23.69 -1.76
C ASP A 200 -2.64 22.41 -1.76
N THR A 201 -1.86 22.14 -2.82
CA THR A 201 -1.02 20.95 -2.91
C THR A 201 0.17 21.02 -1.93
N ALA A 202 0.37 19.97 -1.15
CA ALA A 202 1.52 19.83 -0.27
C ALA A 202 2.84 19.68 -1.05
N THR A 203 3.94 20.12 -0.46
CA THR A 203 5.28 19.78 -0.94
C THR A 203 5.69 18.41 -0.44
N GLY A 204 6.09 17.53 -1.34
CA GLY A 204 6.55 16.17 -1.01
C GLY A 204 7.99 16.16 -0.49
N TYR A 205 8.28 15.30 0.48
CA TYR A 205 9.58 15.15 1.11
C TYR A 205 10.08 13.70 1.06
N ALA A 206 11.40 13.56 1.02
CA ALA A 206 12.09 12.27 1.15
C ALA A 206 13.12 12.35 2.27
N ARG A 207 13.42 11.21 2.91
CA ARG A 207 14.48 11.11 3.91
C ARG A 207 15.81 10.76 3.23
N ALA A 208 16.78 11.63 3.37
CA ALA A 208 18.16 11.33 2.97
C ALA A 208 18.74 10.19 3.85
N LYS A 209 19.87 9.59 3.42
CA LYS A 209 20.55 8.51 4.16
C LYS A 209 20.92 8.88 5.61
N ASN A 210 21.10 10.16 5.91
CA ASN A 210 21.37 10.68 7.25
C ASN A 210 20.09 11.00 8.06
N GLY A 211 18.90 10.61 7.56
CA GLY A 211 17.61 10.84 8.18
C GLY A 211 17.04 12.26 8.02
N LYS A 212 17.78 13.19 7.41
CA LYS A 212 17.28 14.56 7.18
C LYS A 212 16.23 14.56 6.07
N LEU A 213 15.19 15.36 6.26
CA LEU A 213 14.18 15.63 5.24
C LEU A 213 14.76 16.56 4.16
N GLN A 214 14.43 16.25 2.93
CA GLN A 214 14.71 17.07 1.75
C GLN A 214 13.48 17.05 0.84
N VAL A 215 13.29 18.10 0.04
CA VAL A 215 12.24 18.08 -0.98
C VAL A 215 12.46 16.88 -1.89
N ALA A 216 11.41 16.12 -2.13
CA ALA A 216 11.48 14.94 -2.97
C ALA A 216 11.85 15.32 -4.41
N PRO A 217 12.51 14.43 -5.16
CA PRO A 217 12.66 14.61 -6.60
C PRO A 217 11.31 14.78 -7.27
N PRO A 218 11.19 15.61 -8.31
CA PRO A 218 9.95 15.77 -9.03
C PRO A 218 9.52 14.45 -9.69
N LEU A 219 8.21 14.23 -9.75
CA LEU A 219 7.59 13.16 -10.52
C LEU A 219 6.74 13.80 -11.63
N HIS A 220 7.10 13.63 -12.90
CA HIS A 220 6.20 14.05 -13.96
C HIS A 220 4.95 13.15 -13.97
N GLY A 221 3.80 13.75 -13.70
CA GLY A 221 2.53 13.06 -13.39
C GLY A 221 2.16 11.89 -14.30
N PRO A 222 2.30 12.00 -15.63
CA PRO A 222 1.98 10.88 -16.54
C PRO A 222 2.79 9.59 -16.32
N TRP A 223 3.95 9.64 -15.63
CA TRP A 223 4.65 8.42 -15.20
C TRP A 223 3.87 7.63 -14.16
N ALA A 224 3.20 8.31 -13.23
CA ALA A 224 2.33 7.66 -12.25
C ALA A 224 0.99 7.25 -12.88
N GLY A 225 0.41 8.13 -13.71
CA GLY A 225 -0.78 7.90 -14.54
C GLY A 225 -1.88 7.11 -13.83
N ALA A 226 -2.47 6.16 -14.52
CA ALA A 226 -3.54 5.30 -14.02
C ALA A 226 -3.11 4.33 -12.90
N ALA A 227 -1.81 4.22 -12.60
CA ALA A 227 -1.29 3.41 -11.50
C ALA A 227 -1.07 4.19 -10.20
N GLY A 228 -0.99 5.56 -10.25
CA GLY A 228 -0.60 6.32 -9.07
C GLY A 228 -0.75 7.83 -9.16
N GLY A 229 -1.42 8.36 -10.18
CA GLY A 229 -1.38 9.79 -10.55
C GLY A 229 -2.45 10.69 -9.94
N ILE A 230 -3.29 10.22 -9.02
CA ILE A 230 -4.34 11.03 -8.37
C ILE A 230 -3.77 11.82 -7.19
N VAL A 231 -4.27 13.04 -7.04
CA VAL A 231 -4.08 13.95 -5.89
C VAL A 231 -5.44 14.16 -5.24
N SER A 232 -5.51 14.07 -3.91
CA SER A 232 -6.80 14.16 -3.18
C SER A 232 -6.64 14.70 -1.76
N THR A 233 -7.75 14.83 -1.04
CA THR A 233 -7.87 15.15 0.39
C THR A 233 -8.57 13.99 1.10
N VAL A 234 -8.48 13.92 2.43
CA VAL A 234 -9.23 12.96 3.24
C VAL A 234 -10.73 13.07 3.01
N ALA A 235 -11.27 14.28 2.98
CA ALA A 235 -12.70 14.49 2.76
C ALA A 235 -13.19 13.94 1.40
N ASP A 236 -12.40 14.08 0.34
CA ASP A 236 -12.74 13.53 -0.96
C ASP A 236 -12.54 12.01 -1.01
N MET A 237 -11.51 11.47 -0.36
CA MET A 237 -11.35 10.02 -0.22
C MET A 237 -12.51 9.38 0.55
N ALA A 238 -13.01 10.01 1.62
CA ALA A 238 -14.20 9.54 2.32
C ALA A 238 -15.45 9.53 1.43
N LYS A 239 -15.60 10.49 0.53
CA LYS A 239 -16.68 10.50 -0.48
C LYS A 239 -16.51 9.40 -1.52
N TRP A 240 -15.25 9.14 -1.94
CA TRP A 240 -14.91 8.02 -2.82
C TRP A 240 -15.33 6.70 -2.20
N ASP A 241 -14.90 6.44 -0.98
CA ASP A 241 -15.19 5.20 -0.27
C ASP A 241 -16.70 4.97 -0.12
N ALA A 242 -17.41 6.00 0.33
CA ALA A 242 -18.86 5.94 0.43
C ALA A 242 -19.51 5.68 -0.95
N ALA A 243 -19.06 6.36 -2.00
CA ALA A 243 -19.64 6.19 -3.34
C ALA A 243 -19.33 4.82 -3.96
N PHE A 244 -18.15 4.27 -3.69
CA PHE A 244 -17.75 2.95 -4.15
C PHE A 244 -18.53 1.84 -3.43
N PHE A 245 -18.49 1.82 -2.09
CA PHE A 245 -19.10 0.73 -1.30
C PHE A 245 -20.64 0.82 -1.26
N ASP A 246 -21.24 1.99 -1.44
CA ASP A 246 -22.70 2.17 -1.57
C ASP A 246 -23.25 1.81 -2.97
N GLY A 247 -22.38 1.44 -3.92
CA GLY A 247 -22.79 1.05 -5.27
C GLY A 247 -23.17 2.23 -6.18
N ARG A 248 -22.77 3.47 -5.84
CA ARG A 248 -23.04 4.68 -6.65
C ARG A 248 -22.08 4.85 -7.83
N VAL A 249 -20.90 4.25 -7.75
CA VAL A 249 -19.87 4.30 -8.81
C VAL A 249 -19.95 3.09 -9.72
N ILE A 250 -20.07 1.90 -9.14
CA ILE A 250 -20.25 0.60 -9.80
C ILE A 250 -21.31 -0.19 -9.03
N SER A 251 -21.86 -1.25 -9.63
CA SER A 251 -22.88 -2.08 -8.98
C SER A 251 -22.35 -2.82 -7.74
N ALA A 252 -23.23 -3.16 -6.82
CA ALA A 252 -22.87 -3.96 -5.64
C ALA A 252 -22.23 -5.31 -6.00
N GLN A 253 -22.61 -5.90 -7.14
CA GLN A 253 -21.98 -7.12 -7.66
C GLN A 253 -20.52 -6.87 -8.03
N ASP A 254 -20.21 -5.75 -8.66
CA ASP A 254 -18.85 -5.39 -9.07
C ASP A 254 -18.01 -4.88 -7.88
N VAL A 255 -18.62 -4.26 -6.88
CA VAL A 255 -17.95 -4.00 -5.59
C VAL A 255 -17.50 -5.31 -4.96
N ALA A 256 -18.40 -6.31 -4.85
CA ALA A 256 -18.05 -7.61 -4.29
C ALA A 256 -16.95 -8.33 -5.10
N LEU A 257 -16.98 -8.21 -6.43
CA LEU A 257 -15.94 -8.75 -7.31
C LEU A 257 -14.59 -8.06 -7.07
N ALA A 258 -14.58 -6.74 -7.00
CA ALA A 258 -13.36 -5.94 -6.82
C ALA A 258 -12.71 -6.17 -5.45
N THR A 259 -13.51 -6.43 -4.42
CA THR A 259 -13.06 -6.63 -3.04
C THR A 259 -12.95 -8.10 -2.63
N THR A 260 -12.90 -9.01 -3.59
CA THR A 260 -12.65 -10.44 -3.37
C THR A 260 -11.24 -10.80 -3.86
N ALA A 261 -10.43 -11.36 -2.96
CA ALA A 261 -9.09 -11.80 -3.31
C ALA A 261 -9.11 -12.94 -4.36
N HIS A 262 -8.32 -12.75 -5.42
CA HIS A 262 -8.16 -13.80 -6.45
C HIS A 262 -7.52 -15.06 -5.87
N ARG A 263 -7.92 -16.22 -6.41
CA ARG A 263 -7.29 -17.51 -6.10
C ARG A 263 -6.61 -18.06 -7.35
N LEU A 264 -5.34 -18.37 -7.22
CA LEU A 264 -4.58 -19.07 -8.25
C LEU A 264 -5.16 -20.47 -8.48
N SER A 265 -4.83 -21.09 -9.62
CA SER A 265 -5.23 -22.48 -9.93
C SER A 265 -4.79 -23.50 -8.87
N SER A 266 -3.75 -23.20 -8.09
CA SER A 266 -3.32 -23.98 -6.92
C SER A 266 -4.27 -23.89 -5.71
N GLY A 267 -5.29 -23.03 -5.76
CA GLY A 267 -6.16 -22.69 -4.62
C GLY A 267 -5.59 -21.64 -3.67
N LYS A 268 -4.32 -21.23 -3.83
CA LYS A 268 -3.69 -20.20 -2.98
C LYS A 268 -4.31 -18.84 -3.26
N SER A 269 -4.75 -18.13 -2.20
CA SER A 269 -5.18 -16.74 -2.31
C SER A 269 -3.99 -15.84 -2.65
N THR A 270 -4.24 -14.84 -3.47
CA THR A 270 -3.26 -13.78 -3.76
C THR A 270 -3.32 -12.64 -2.73
N GLY A 271 -4.38 -12.55 -1.93
CA GLY A 271 -4.65 -11.41 -1.06
C GLY A 271 -5.02 -10.13 -1.81
N TYR A 272 -5.25 -10.18 -3.14
CA TYR A 272 -5.49 -9.01 -3.97
C TYR A 272 -6.74 -9.18 -4.86
N GLY A 273 -7.60 -8.17 -4.83
CA GLY A 273 -8.76 -8.03 -5.71
C GLY A 273 -8.46 -7.09 -6.89
N PHE A 274 -9.37 -6.19 -7.22
CA PHE A 274 -9.20 -5.18 -8.27
C PHE A 274 -8.85 -3.82 -7.66
N GLY A 275 -7.57 -3.56 -7.44
CA GLY A 275 -7.09 -2.34 -6.80
C GLY A 275 -7.22 -2.32 -5.28
N TRP A 276 -7.45 -3.48 -4.66
CA TRP A 276 -7.62 -3.63 -3.22
C TRP A 276 -6.85 -4.86 -2.71
N PHE A 277 -6.10 -4.71 -1.64
CA PHE A 277 -5.68 -5.81 -0.80
C PHE A 277 -6.85 -6.28 0.05
N VAL A 278 -6.93 -7.58 0.28
CA VAL A 278 -8.00 -8.21 1.05
C VAL A 278 -7.37 -9.15 2.07
N ASP A 279 -7.36 -8.74 3.31
CA ASP A 279 -6.69 -9.43 4.40
C ASP A 279 -7.46 -9.27 5.73
N LYS A 280 -6.76 -9.35 6.82
CA LYS A 280 -7.27 -9.10 8.17
C LYS A 280 -6.27 -8.26 8.94
N LYS A 281 -6.78 -7.28 9.66
CA LYS A 281 -6.04 -6.49 10.64
C LYS A 281 -6.71 -6.63 11.99
N ALA A 282 -5.95 -6.93 13.03
CA ALA A 282 -6.52 -7.12 14.36
C ALA A 282 -7.64 -8.18 14.43
N GLY A 283 -7.57 -9.20 13.57
CA GLY A 283 -8.63 -10.20 13.44
C GLY A 283 -9.89 -9.75 12.70
N GLN A 284 -9.98 -8.46 12.34
CA GLN A 284 -11.07 -7.90 11.54
C GLN A 284 -10.79 -8.08 10.05
N PRO A 285 -11.78 -8.42 9.23
CA PRO A 285 -11.63 -8.32 7.78
C PRO A 285 -11.23 -6.90 7.37
N GLU A 286 -10.26 -6.80 6.49
CA GLU A 286 -9.74 -5.55 5.99
C GLU A 286 -9.71 -5.56 4.46
N ILE A 287 -10.10 -4.43 3.86
CA ILE A 287 -10.03 -4.14 2.43
C ILE A 287 -9.28 -2.82 2.32
N ALA A 288 -8.05 -2.84 1.80
CA ALA A 288 -7.17 -1.68 1.89
C ALA A 288 -6.30 -1.51 0.64
N HIS A 289 -5.72 -0.34 0.48
CA HIS A 289 -4.58 -0.14 -0.41
C HIS A 289 -3.71 1.00 0.09
N SER A 290 -2.41 0.73 0.19
CA SER A 290 -1.42 1.77 0.44
C SER A 290 -1.03 2.49 -0.85
N GLY A 291 -0.50 3.69 -0.72
CA GLY A 291 0.03 4.46 -1.83
C GLY A 291 1.40 5.07 -1.53
N GLY A 292 2.22 5.19 -2.56
CA GLY A 292 3.51 5.85 -2.45
C GLY A 292 3.91 6.50 -3.77
N THR A 293 4.50 7.68 -3.66
CA THR A 293 5.20 8.38 -4.72
C THR A 293 6.58 8.81 -4.22
N PHE A 294 7.27 9.69 -4.94
CA PHE A 294 8.62 10.09 -4.50
C PHE A 294 8.64 10.93 -3.21
N GLY A 295 7.53 11.59 -2.88
CA GLY A 295 7.44 12.48 -1.74
C GLY A 295 6.20 12.30 -0.86
N PHE A 296 5.39 11.28 -1.11
CA PHE A 296 4.12 11.08 -0.42
C PHE A 296 3.89 9.60 -0.10
N ALA A 297 3.15 9.36 0.97
CA ALA A 297 2.59 8.06 1.29
C ALA A 297 1.12 8.22 1.71
N SER A 298 0.32 7.22 1.44
CA SER A 298 -1.10 7.18 1.79
C SER A 298 -1.53 5.80 2.25
N GLU A 299 -2.61 5.76 3.01
CA GLU A 299 -3.30 4.54 3.40
C GLU A 299 -4.80 4.76 3.29
N ASN A 300 -5.52 3.80 2.70
CA ASN A 300 -6.97 3.77 2.63
C ASN A 300 -7.46 2.38 3.03
N GLU A 301 -8.04 2.27 4.23
CA GLU A 301 -8.45 1.02 4.87
C GLU A 301 -9.94 1.03 5.13
N TYR A 302 -10.61 -0.06 4.80
CA TYR A 302 -12.02 -0.33 5.13
C TYR A 302 -12.15 -1.58 5.98
N PHE A 303 -12.87 -1.46 7.09
CA PHE A 303 -13.21 -2.55 8.01
C PHE A 303 -14.71 -2.87 7.91
N PRO A 304 -15.12 -3.83 7.05
CA PRO A 304 -16.54 -4.07 6.76
C PRO A 304 -17.38 -4.41 7.99
N THR A 305 -16.83 -5.18 8.93
CA THR A 305 -17.52 -5.59 10.17
C THR A 305 -17.73 -4.46 11.17
N LEU A 306 -16.93 -3.41 11.07
CA LEU A 306 -17.00 -2.22 11.93
C LEU A 306 -17.72 -1.06 11.23
N HIS A 307 -17.95 -1.15 9.92
CA HIS A 307 -18.42 -0.05 9.08
C HIS A 307 -17.54 1.21 9.25
N GLU A 308 -16.22 1.00 9.24
CA GLU A 308 -15.22 2.04 9.46
C GLU A 308 -14.24 2.14 8.30
N PHE A 309 -13.82 3.39 8.00
CA PHE A 309 -12.66 3.67 7.15
C PHE A 309 -11.63 4.43 7.96
N VAL A 310 -10.37 4.11 7.71
CA VAL A 310 -9.21 4.89 8.16
C VAL A 310 -8.47 5.35 6.92
N ILE A 311 -8.29 6.66 6.79
CA ILE A 311 -7.64 7.30 5.64
C ILE A 311 -6.48 8.13 6.19
N VAL A 312 -5.28 7.92 5.67
CA VAL A 312 -4.10 8.69 6.06
C VAL A 312 -3.36 9.15 4.81
N LEU A 313 -3.11 10.44 4.72
CA LEU A 313 -2.35 11.07 3.65
C LEU A 313 -1.14 11.80 4.25
N THR A 314 0.05 11.57 3.74
CA THR A 314 1.28 12.20 4.25
C THR A 314 2.14 12.75 3.12
N ASN A 315 2.89 13.82 3.40
CA ASN A 315 3.83 14.42 2.45
C ASN A 315 5.28 13.95 2.69
N VAL A 316 5.46 12.68 2.99
CA VAL A 316 6.78 12.06 3.06
C VAL A 316 6.72 10.65 2.48
N ALA A 317 7.71 10.33 1.62
CA ALA A 317 7.86 8.99 1.07
C ALA A 317 8.46 8.05 2.12
N ALA A 318 7.61 7.32 2.84
CA ALA A 318 8.04 6.35 3.85
C ALA A 318 6.84 5.45 4.27
N LEU A 319 7.07 4.51 5.19
CA LEU A 319 6.03 3.67 5.79
C LEU A 319 5.14 4.43 6.79
N ASP A 320 5.31 5.74 6.92
CA ASP A 320 4.69 6.58 7.95
C ASP A 320 3.16 6.55 7.88
N ALA A 321 2.56 6.47 6.69
CA ALA A 321 1.10 6.46 6.54
C ALA A 321 0.47 5.21 7.16
N GLY A 322 1.02 4.01 6.91
CA GLY A 322 0.54 2.77 7.50
C GLY A 322 0.62 2.78 9.03
N PHE A 323 1.74 3.28 9.59
CA PHE A 323 1.86 3.39 11.05
C PHE A 323 0.89 4.36 11.69
N ILE A 324 0.64 5.49 11.02
CA ILE A 324 -0.35 6.45 11.50
C ILE A 324 -1.75 5.81 11.40
N ALA A 325 -2.03 5.04 10.36
CA ALA A 325 -3.29 4.32 10.20
C ALA A 325 -3.47 3.26 11.31
N ASP A 326 -2.45 2.45 11.62
CA ASP A 326 -2.46 1.48 12.72
C ASP A 326 -2.75 2.16 14.06
N GLN A 327 -2.03 3.24 14.38
CA GLN A 327 -2.24 3.97 15.62
C GLN A 327 -3.61 4.65 15.66
N THR A 328 -4.13 5.08 14.51
CA THR A 328 -5.48 5.63 14.40
C THR A 328 -6.51 4.54 14.66
N PHE A 329 -6.38 3.37 14.03
CA PHE A 329 -7.25 2.22 14.27
C PHE A 329 -7.25 1.79 15.73
N ASP A 330 -6.07 1.67 16.35
CA ASP A 330 -5.92 1.33 17.77
C ASP A 330 -6.59 2.38 18.70
N ALA A 331 -6.44 3.66 18.40
CA ALA A 331 -7.02 4.74 19.18
C ALA A 331 -8.55 4.79 19.11
N ILE A 332 -9.14 4.49 17.94
CA ILE A 332 -10.60 4.48 17.77
C ILE A 332 -11.24 3.15 18.16
N ASN A 333 -10.44 2.06 18.24
CA ASN A 333 -10.88 0.72 18.61
C ASN A 333 -10.05 0.12 19.76
N PRO A 334 -9.96 0.80 20.93
CA PRO A 334 -9.05 0.39 22.01
C PRO A 334 -9.35 -1.01 22.58
N GLN A 335 -10.57 -1.49 22.43
CA GLN A 335 -10.95 -2.84 22.87
C GLN A 335 -10.36 -3.91 21.95
N ILE A 336 -10.32 -3.66 20.64
CA ILE A 336 -9.70 -4.55 19.64
C ILE A 336 -8.19 -4.53 19.83
N ALA A 337 -7.58 -3.35 19.93
CA ALA A 337 -6.16 -3.18 20.20
C ALA A 337 -5.71 -3.90 21.50
N ALA A 338 -6.54 -3.85 22.54
CA ALA A 338 -6.26 -4.58 23.79
C ALA A 338 -6.29 -6.11 23.62
N LEU A 339 -7.13 -6.64 22.71
CA LEU A 339 -7.15 -8.07 22.38
C LEU A 339 -5.89 -8.47 21.58
N GLU A 340 -5.45 -7.62 20.67
CA GLU A 340 -4.23 -7.85 19.90
C GLU A 340 -2.97 -7.87 20.78
N ASN A 341 -2.91 -7.10 21.83
CA ASN A 341 -1.79 -7.10 22.75
C ASN A 341 -1.77 -8.31 23.71
N LYS A 342 -2.75 -9.24 23.60
CA LYS A 342 -2.74 -10.49 24.36
C LYS A 342 -2.02 -11.59 23.59
N PRO A 343 -1.05 -12.28 24.20
CA PRO A 343 -0.41 -13.44 23.57
C PRO A 343 -1.45 -14.52 23.26
N ALA A 344 -1.30 -15.17 22.11
CA ALA A 344 -2.05 -16.38 21.78
C ALA A 344 -1.75 -17.50 22.80
N LYS A 345 -2.67 -18.45 22.95
CA LYS A 345 -2.44 -19.63 23.79
C LYS A 345 -1.31 -20.51 23.24
N GLY A 346 -0.51 -21.09 24.13
CA GLY A 346 0.54 -22.03 23.78
C GLY A 346 1.85 -21.36 23.37
N GLU A 347 2.08 -20.15 23.85
CA GLU A 347 3.38 -19.48 23.78
C GLU A 347 4.44 -20.35 24.48
N ASP A 348 5.61 -20.45 23.84
CA ASP A 348 6.82 -21.06 24.40
C ASP A 348 7.78 -19.93 24.80
N PRO A 349 8.01 -19.70 26.11
CA PRO A 349 8.85 -18.60 26.57
C PRO A 349 10.30 -18.69 26.05
N ALA A 350 10.83 -19.90 25.83
CA ALA A 350 12.18 -20.06 25.30
C ALA A 350 12.26 -19.61 23.83
N ILE A 351 11.26 -19.94 23.02
CA ILE A 351 11.19 -19.50 21.63
C ILE A 351 10.92 -17.99 21.55
N THR A 352 10.10 -17.44 22.44
CA THR A 352 9.89 -15.99 22.50
C THR A 352 11.17 -15.25 22.87
N ALA A 353 11.96 -15.77 23.82
CA ALA A 353 13.26 -15.19 24.15
C ALA A 353 14.23 -15.27 22.96
N LEU A 354 14.26 -16.40 22.25
CA LEU A 354 15.04 -16.56 21.03
C LEU A 354 14.61 -15.57 19.93
N ALA A 355 13.30 -15.39 19.71
CA ALA A 355 12.77 -14.47 18.74
C ALA A 355 13.16 -13.00 19.05
N ARG A 356 13.09 -12.60 20.34
CA ARG A 356 13.58 -11.28 20.80
C ARG A 356 15.07 -11.09 20.53
N GLN A 357 15.87 -12.10 20.87
CA GLN A 357 17.32 -12.08 20.60
C GLN A 357 17.59 -11.92 19.10
N TRP A 358 16.85 -12.63 18.24
CA TRP A 358 17.05 -12.56 16.80
C TRP A 358 16.56 -11.26 16.19
N MET A 359 15.50 -10.63 16.72
CA MET A 359 15.12 -9.27 16.34
C MET A 359 16.29 -8.30 16.59
N HIS A 360 16.89 -8.35 17.76
CA HIS A 360 18.06 -7.52 18.08
C HIS A 360 19.27 -7.81 17.18
N ARG A 361 19.55 -9.11 16.89
CA ARG A 361 20.62 -9.50 15.98
C ARG A 361 20.42 -8.98 14.56
N MET A 362 19.20 -9.00 14.06
CA MET A 362 18.86 -8.46 12.74
C MET A 362 19.03 -6.93 12.70
N GLN A 363 18.68 -6.22 13.77
CA GLN A 363 18.90 -4.77 13.90
C GLN A 363 20.38 -4.39 13.94
N THR A 364 21.20 -5.19 14.60
CA THR A 364 22.65 -4.91 14.76
C THR A 364 23.49 -5.49 13.61
N GLY A 365 22.97 -6.50 12.91
CA GLY A 365 23.70 -7.26 11.90
C GLY A 365 24.65 -8.30 12.50
N ASP A 366 24.58 -8.56 13.83
CA ASP A 366 25.37 -9.56 14.53
C ASP A 366 24.70 -10.95 14.45
N ILE A 367 24.84 -11.61 13.31
CA ILE A 367 24.18 -12.86 12.98
C ILE A 367 24.98 -14.07 13.44
N ASP A 368 24.49 -14.80 14.44
CA ASP A 368 25.07 -16.07 14.88
C ASP A 368 24.64 -17.26 13.99
N LYS A 369 25.42 -17.53 12.97
CA LYS A 369 25.12 -18.61 12.01
C LYS A 369 25.12 -20.00 12.65
N SER A 370 25.69 -20.19 13.87
CA SER A 370 25.66 -21.48 14.56
C SER A 370 24.25 -21.89 14.99
N GLN A 371 23.36 -20.95 15.18
CA GLN A 371 21.94 -21.17 15.53
C GLN A 371 21.05 -21.47 14.30
N LEU A 372 21.58 -21.31 13.09
CA LEU A 372 20.85 -21.52 11.85
C LEU A 372 20.98 -22.96 11.33
N SER A 373 19.95 -23.41 10.60
CA SER A 373 20.08 -24.60 9.78
C SER A 373 21.15 -24.39 8.69
N SER A 374 21.84 -25.46 8.26
CA SER A 374 22.89 -25.35 7.24
C SER A 374 22.39 -24.73 5.92
N ALA A 375 21.15 -25.02 5.53
CA ALA A 375 20.52 -24.47 4.34
C ALA A 375 20.30 -22.96 4.48
N PHE A 376 19.72 -22.52 5.60
CA PHE A 376 19.41 -21.11 5.83
C PHE A 376 20.69 -20.28 6.04
N ALA A 377 21.69 -20.82 6.75
CA ALA A 377 22.98 -20.15 6.95
C ALA A 377 23.74 -19.87 5.63
N LYS A 378 23.58 -20.75 4.61
CA LYS A 378 24.12 -20.53 3.25
C LYS A 378 23.34 -19.49 2.47
N HIS A 379 22.02 -19.42 2.67
CA HIS A 379 21.15 -18.46 1.99
C HIS A 379 21.35 -17.03 2.48
N LEU A 380 21.69 -16.82 3.76
CA LEU A 380 21.91 -15.50 4.37
C LEU A 380 23.23 -14.88 3.91
N THR A 381 23.14 -14.05 2.87
CA THR A 381 24.30 -13.32 2.33
C THR A 381 24.63 -12.06 3.14
N PRO A 382 25.88 -11.54 3.08
CA PRO A 382 26.23 -10.26 3.71
C PRO A 382 25.35 -9.10 3.26
N GLN A 383 24.90 -9.11 1.99
CA GLN A 383 24.02 -8.09 1.44
C GLN A 383 22.64 -8.12 2.10
N MET A 384 22.07 -9.32 2.30
CA MET A 384 20.78 -9.50 3.01
C MET A 384 20.88 -9.05 4.47
N ILE A 385 21.97 -9.41 5.15
CA ILE A 385 22.23 -8.98 6.54
C ILE A 385 22.34 -7.46 6.61
N GLY A 386 23.07 -6.84 5.68
CA GLY A 386 23.17 -5.38 5.58
C GLY A 386 21.82 -4.70 5.33
N GLY A 387 20.98 -5.28 4.46
CA GLY A 387 19.62 -4.78 4.20
C GLY A 387 18.71 -4.86 5.43
N MET A 388 18.72 -6.01 6.15
CA MET A 388 17.98 -6.16 7.41
C MET A 388 18.41 -5.12 8.45
N LYS A 389 19.71 -4.96 8.67
CA LYS A 389 20.24 -3.93 9.58
C LYS A 389 19.79 -2.53 9.16
N GLN A 390 19.91 -2.18 7.88
CA GLN A 390 19.53 -0.86 7.38
C GLN A 390 18.04 -0.58 7.57
N GLY A 391 17.17 -1.57 7.40
CA GLY A 391 15.72 -1.42 7.56
C GLY A 391 15.28 -1.41 9.03
N LEU A 392 15.92 -2.20 9.90
CA LEU A 392 15.42 -2.43 11.25
C LEU A 392 16.11 -1.58 12.33
N ALA A 393 17.39 -1.22 12.16
CA ALA A 393 18.11 -0.43 13.17
C ALA A 393 17.47 0.95 13.46
N PRO A 394 16.87 1.66 12.49
CA PRO A 394 16.21 2.95 12.76
C PRO A 394 14.97 2.84 13.64
N LEU A 395 14.36 1.65 13.78
CA LEU A 395 13.13 1.44 14.56
C LEU A 395 13.39 1.51 16.08
N GLY A 396 14.63 1.35 16.52
CA GLY A 396 15.01 1.34 17.95
C GLY A 396 14.56 0.07 18.66
N ASP A 397 14.45 0.12 19.99
CA ASP A 397 14.06 -1.06 20.79
C ASP A 397 12.55 -1.33 20.67
N PRO A 398 12.15 -2.62 20.60
CA PRO A 398 10.75 -3.00 20.62
C PRO A 398 10.04 -2.54 21.91
N THR A 399 8.89 -1.91 21.74
CA THR A 399 8.00 -1.49 22.85
C THR A 399 7.02 -2.59 23.24
N SER A 400 6.69 -3.49 22.31
CA SER A 400 5.86 -4.66 22.56
C SER A 400 6.38 -5.87 21.74
N PHE A 401 6.06 -7.09 22.19
CA PHE A 401 6.44 -8.32 21.52
C PHE A 401 5.41 -9.39 21.87
N VAL A 402 4.47 -9.63 20.98
CA VAL A 402 3.26 -10.41 21.24
C VAL A 402 3.25 -11.67 20.38
N TYR A 403 3.18 -12.83 21.03
CA TYR A 403 3.06 -14.13 20.36
C TYR A 403 1.68 -14.24 19.69
N ARG A 404 1.66 -14.54 18.39
CA ARG A 404 0.44 -14.66 17.58
C ARG A 404 -0.01 -16.10 17.33
N GLY A 405 0.91 -17.04 17.43
CA GLY A 405 0.60 -18.44 17.18
C GLY A 405 1.78 -19.21 16.57
N LYS A 406 1.49 -20.44 16.19
CA LYS A 406 2.45 -21.30 15.47
C LYS A 406 1.75 -22.16 14.42
N SER A 407 2.47 -22.44 13.34
CA SER A 407 2.06 -23.35 12.26
C SER A 407 3.15 -24.36 11.96
N LYS A 408 2.77 -25.52 11.38
CA LYS A 408 3.75 -26.48 10.86
C LYS A 408 3.96 -26.22 9.38
N GLU A 409 5.21 -26.08 8.97
CA GLU A 409 5.62 -25.84 7.59
C GLU A 409 6.79 -26.73 7.22
N SER A 410 6.64 -27.61 6.24
CA SER A 410 7.73 -28.37 5.60
C SER A 410 8.81 -28.92 6.56
N GLY A 411 8.41 -29.53 7.68
CA GLY A 411 9.33 -30.12 8.67
C GLY A 411 9.84 -29.16 9.75
N SER A 412 9.40 -27.90 9.73
CA SER A 412 9.69 -26.89 10.76
C SER A 412 8.39 -26.45 11.46
N THR A 413 8.54 -25.80 12.61
CA THR A 413 7.44 -25.07 13.28
C THR A 413 7.74 -23.60 13.19
N ALA A 414 6.87 -22.86 12.51
CA ALA A 414 6.93 -21.41 12.40
C ALA A 414 6.16 -20.77 13.57
N TYR A 415 6.82 -19.87 14.29
CA TYR A 415 6.26 -19.07 15.38
C TYR A 415 6.13 -17.64 14.93
N GLN A 416 4.96 -17.05 15.14
CA GLN A 416 4.61 -15.72 14.68
C GLN A 416 4.48 -14.75 15.85
N TYR A 417 5.03 -13.57 15.68
CA TYR A 417 5.02 -12.49 16.67
C TYR A 417 4.68 -11.16 16.00
N SER A 418 3.85 -10.37 16.66
CA SER A 418 3.71 -8.94 16.35
C SER A 418 4.69 -8.18 17.24
N VAL A 419 5.53 -7.35 16.63
CA VAL A 419 6.60 -6.60 17.30
C VAL A 419 6.34 -5.12 17.12
N GLY A 420 5.93 -4.46 18.20
CA GLY A 420 5.69 -3.00 18.20
C GLY A 420 6.97 -2.22 18.52
N PHE A 421 7.12 -1.08 17.87
CA PHE A 421 8.15 -0.08 18.08
C PHE A 421 7.50 1.29 18.35
N LYS A 422 8.28 2.32 18.63
CA LYS A 422 7.74 3.65 18.91
C LYS A 422 6.99 4.29 17.74
N GLY A 423 7.16 3.82 16.52
CA GLY A 423 6.51 4.34 15.33
C GLY A 423 6.35 3.27 14.26
N ALA A 424 6.32 1.99 14.65
CA ALA A 424 6.26 0.87 13.73
C ALA A 424 5.65 -0.36 14.40
N ARG A 425 4.96 -1.19 13.63
CA ARG A 425 4.61 -2.56 13.99
C ARG A 425 5.04 -3.50 12.87
N LEU A 426 5.66 -4.61 13.20
CA LEU A 426 6.15 -5.59 12.24
C LEU A 426 5.72 -6.98 12.67
N ASP A 427 5.43 -7.84 11.71
CA ASP A 427 5.31 -9.27 11.93
C ASP A 427 6.66 -9.95 11.82
N LEU A 428 7.03 -10.67 12.87
CA LEU A 428 8.21 -11.53 12.89
C LEU A 428 7.77 -12.98 12.84
N THR A 429 8.26 -13.73 11.87
CA THR A 429 8.14 -15.18 11.82
C THR A 429 9.52 -15.81 12.02
N ILE A 430 9.63 -16.72 12.99
CA ILE A 430 10.82 -17.54 13.21
C ILE A 430 10.43 -19.02 13.09
N ALA A 431 11.02 -19.74 12.14
CA ALA A 431 10.78 -21.17 11.96
C ALA A 431 11.94 -21.98 12.56
N ILE A 432 11.59 -22.98 13.36
CA ILE A 432 12.52 -23.89 14.05
C ILE A 432 12.35 -25.29 13.46
N ASP A 433 13.45 -25.91 13.01
CA ASP A 433 13.47 -27.28 12.48
C ASP A 433 13.44 -28.34 13.58
N GLY A 434 13.35 -29.62 13.20
CA GLY A 434 13.36 -30.76 14.13
C GLY A 434 14.65 -30.93 14.95
N HIS A 435 15.71 -30.20 14.65
CA HIS A 435 16.98 -30.17 15.34
C HIS A 435 17.15 -28.92 16.23
N GLY A 436 16.11 -28.10 16.37
CA GLY A 436 16.14 -26.87 17.15
C GLY A 436 16.91 -25.73 16.50
N LYS A 437 17.18 -25.80 15.18
CA LYS A 437 17.85 -24.74 14.42
C LYS A 437 16.85 -23.86 13.72
N ILE A 438 17.18 -22.59 13.56
CA ILE A 438 16.36 -21.65 12.80
C ILE A 438 16.47 -21.98 11.32
N SER A 439 15.36 -22.35 10.70
CA SER A 439 15.27 -22.72 9.29
C SER A 439 14.80 -21.58 8.39
N SER A 440 14.13 -20.60 8.95
CA SER A 440 13.78 -19.34 8.26
C SER A 440 13.49 -18.20 9.24
N LEU A 441 13.65 -16.99 8.76
CA LEU A 441 13.25 -15.74 9.41
C LEU A 441 12.48 -14.91 8.36
N GLY A 442 11.32 -14.43 8.74
CA GLY A 442 10.49 -13.54 7.95
C GLY A 442 10.16 -12.27 8.73
N ILE A 443 10.21 -11.13 8.06
CA ILE A 443 9.69 -9.87 8.57
C ILE A 443 8.72 -9.35 7.52
N GLY A 444 7.51 -9.04 7.95
CA GLY A 444 6.47 -8.39 7.18
C GLY A 444 6.03 -7.10 7.87
N SER A 445 5.43 -6.20 7.15
CA SER A 445 4.52 -5.21 7.71
C SER A 445 3.20 -5.94 8.01
N GLU A 446 2.62 -5.70 9.15
CA GLU A 446 1.24 -6.12 9.46
C GLU A 446 0.28 -5.54 8.45
#